data_f5b51c5d42170afe79473c9f520e4664
#
_entry.id   f5b51c5d42170afe79473c9f520e4664
#
_cell.length_a   1.000
_cell.length_b   1.000
_cell.length_c   1.000
_cell.angle_alpha   90.00
_cell.angle_beta   90.00
_cell.angle_gamma   90.00
#
_symmetry.space_group_name_H-M   'P 1'
#
loop_
_entity.id
_entity.type
_entity.pdbx_description
1 polymer ?
#
loop_
_entity_poly.entity_id
_entity_poly.type
_entity_poly.pdbx_seq_one_letter_code
_entity_poly.pdbx_strand_id
1 'polypeptide(L)'
;MNKLNVEYEEKGKILLIKITEEIDHHTSEIIRRKADYEIERYMPRKIIFDFSNVQFMDSAGIGMVLGRYKMMKMLGGKLEMVNVSPMLRKVFEMSGITKICPIIEAS
;
A
#
# COMPACT_ATOMS: atom_id res chain seq x y z
N MET A 1 -18.16 -0.97 6.64
CA MET A 1 -17.69 0.04 5.70
C MET A 1 -16.33 -0.35 5.13
N ASN A 2 -16.16 -0.14 3.84
CA ASN A 2 -14.91 -0.49 3.19
C ASN A 2 -13.87 0.61 3.38
N LYS A 3 -12.75 0.26 3.98
CA LYS A 3 -11.61 1.17 4.15
C LYS A 3 -10.70 1.13 2.91
N LEU A 4 -10.94 0.19 2.01
CA LEU A 4 -10.14 0.03 0.80
C LEU A 4 -10.98 -0.62 -0.29
N ASN A 5 -10.60 -0.34 -1.52
CA ASN A 5 -11.15 -1.02 -2.70
C ASN A 5 -10.05 -1.87 -3.29
N VAL A 6 -10.38 -3.08 -3.68
CA VAL A 6 -9.42 -4.04 -4.19
C VAL A 6 -9.82 -4.46 -5.61
N GLU A 7 -8.85 -4.42 -6.50
CA GLU A 7 -9.01 -4.96 -7.85
C GLU A 7 -7.82 -5.87 -8.14
N TYR A 8 -8.08 -6.98 -8.80
CA TYR A 8 -7.00 -7.88 -9.19
C TYR A 8 -6.99 -8.03 -10.71
N GLU A 9 -5.83 -7.76 -11.31
CA GLU A 9 -5.64 -7.95 -12.74
C GLU A 9 -4.90 -9.27 -12.92
N GLU A 10 -5.62 -10.26 -13.45
CA GLU A 10 -5.12 -11.62 -13.51
C GLU A 10 -3.97 -11.81 -14.49
N LYS A 11 -4.01 -11.09 -15.62
CA LYS A 11 -3.00 -11.23 -16.65
C LYS A 11 -1.61 -10.84 -16.16
N GLY A 12 -1.50 -9.70 -15.47
CA GLY A 12 -0.23 -9.24 -14.91
C GLY A 12 0.01 -9.70 -13.50
N LYS A 13 -0.98 -10.33 -12.87
CA LYS A 13 -0.94 -10.72 -11.45
C LYS A 13 -0.68 -9.52 -10.55
N ILE A 14 -1.45 -8.46 -10.79
CA ILE A 14 -1.33 -7.19 -10.07
C ILE A 14 -2.52 -6.98 -9.17
N LEU A 15 -2.26 -6.79 -7.88
CA LEU A 15 -3.28 -6.49 -6.90
C LEU A 15 -3.26 -4.99 -6.64
N LEU A 16 -4.35 -4.30 -7.02
CA LEU A 16 -4.49 -2.88 -6.80
C LEU A 16 -5.31 -2.66 -5.54
N ILE A 17 -4.74 -1.96 -4.57
CA ILE A 17 -5.42 -1.63 -3.32
C ILE A 17 -5.51 -0.12 -3.20
N LYS A 18 -6.72 0.40 -3.35
CA LYS A 18 -6.98 1.83 -3.18
C LYS A 18 -7.50 2.08 -1.78
N ILE A 19 -6.79 2.91 -1.02
CA ILE A 19 -7.20 3.28 0.33
C ILE A 19 -8.24 4.39 0.21
N THR A 20 -9.41 4.22 0.83
CA THR A 20 -10.53 5.14 0.64
C THR A 20 -10.71 6.13 1.78
N GLU A 21 -9.93 6.01 2.85
CA GLU A 21 -10.01 6.90 4.01
C GLU A 21 -8.63 7.24 4.53
N GLU A 22 -8.56 8.26 5.36
CA GLU A 22 -7.32 8.58 6.05
C GLU A 22 -6.90 7.42 6.94
N ILE A 23 -5.59 7.27 7.10
CA ILE A 23 -5.02 6.12 7.81
C ILE A 23 -4.56 6.55 9.21
N ASP A 24 -5.22 6.02 10.23
CA ASP A 24 -4.79 6.14 11.62
C ASP A 24 -4.44 4.73 12.14
N HIS A 25 -4.14 4.64 13.43
CA HIS A 25 -3.77 3.37 14.06
C HIS A 25 -4.85 2.30 13.85
N HIS A 26 -6.11 2.67 14.05
CA HIS A 26 -7.23 1.73 13.94
C HIS A 26 -7.47 1.28 12.49
N THR A 27 -7.50 2.24 11.55
CA THR A 27 -7.74 1.91 10.15
C THR A 27 -6.57 1.14 9.53
N SER A 28 -5.34 1.42 9.96
CA SER A 28 -4.17 0.68 9.45
C SER A 28 -4.28 -0.81 9.77
N GLU A 29 -4.82 -1.16 10.94
CA GLU A 29 -5.04 -2.55 11.33
C GLU A 29 -6.06 -3.24 10.43
N ILE A 30 -7.16 -2.55 10.12
CA ILE A 30 -8.19 -3.07 9.24
C ILE A 30 -7.64 -3.27 7.83
N ILE A 31 -6.89 -2.28 7.33
CA ILE A 31 -6.30 -2.35 5.99
C ILE A 31 -5.30 -3.50 5.92
N ARG A 32 -4.47 -3.65 6.96
CA ARG A 32 -3.50 -4.74 7.01
C ARG A 32 -4.17 -6.11 6.88
N ARG A 33 -5.22 -6.34 7.64
CA ARG A 33 -5.92 -7.63 7.61
C ARG A 33 -6.53 -7.91 6.26
N LYS A 34 -7.17 -6.91 5.67
CA LYS A 34 -7.78 -7.07 4.35
C LYS A 34 -6.74 -7.27 3.27
N ALA A 35 -5.66 -6.52 3.32
CA ALA A 35 -4.57 -6.67 2.35
C ALA A 35 -3.94 -8.06 2.45
N ASP A 36 -3.70 -8.55 3.67
CA ASP A 36 -3.14 -9.90 3.86
C ASP A 36 -4.05 -10.97 3.30
N TYR A 37 -5.36 -10.83 3.54
CA TYR A 37 -6.34 -11.77 3.00
C TYR A 37 -6.28 -11.82 1.47
N GLU A 38 -6.22 -10.66 0.83
CA GLU A 38 -6.19 -10.59 -0.63
C GLU A 38 -4.86 -11.08 -1.20
N ILE A 39 -3.75 -10.80 -0.50
CA ILE A 39 -2.44 -11.32 -0.91
C ILE A 39 -2.43 -12.85 -0.87
N GLU A 40 -2.96 -13.44 0.19
CA GLU A 40 -3.04 -14.89 0.31
C GLU A 40 -3.96 -15.49 -0.75
N ARG A 41 -5.07 -14.80 -1.04
CA ARG A 41 -6.04 -15.25 -2.02
C ARG A 41 -5.49 -15.28 -3.43
N TYR A 42 -4.80 -14.22 -3.83
CA TYR A 42 -4.38 -14.04 -5.22
C TYR A 42 -2.91 -14.38 -5.47
N MET A 43 -2.08 -14.35 -4.44
CA MET A 43 -0.63 -14.55 -4.59
C MET A 43 -0.07 -13.68 -5.71
N PRO A 44 -0.28 -12.35 -5.64
CA PRO A 44 0.08 -11.47 -6.76
C PRO A 44 1.59 -11.34 -6.91
N ARG A 45 2.00 -10.93 -8.11
CA ARG A 45 3.41 -10.61 -8.36
C ARG A 45 3.73 -9.16 -8.00
N LYS A 46 2.71 -8.31 -7.99
CA LYS A 46 2.88 -6.90 -7.66
C LYS A 46 1.65 -6.40 -6.90
N ILE A 47 1.90 -5.59 -5.88
CA ILE A 47 0.85 -4.83 -5.22
C ILE A 47 1.06 -3.36 -5.56
N ILE A 48 -0.02 -2.67 -5.90
CA ILE A 48 -0.02 -1.23 -6.07
C ILE A 48 -0.94 -0.64 -5.01
N PHE A 49 -0.39 0.19 -4.12
CA PHE A 49 -1.18 0.97 -3.17
C PHE A 49 -1.47 2.33 -3.79
N ASP A 50 -2.76 2.65 -3.91
CA ASP A 50 -3.22 3.95 -4.41
C ASP A 50 -3.62 4.80 -3.21
N PHE A 51 -2.91 5.91 -3.02
CA PHE A 51 -3.13 6.81 -1.88
C PHE A 51 -3.83 8.11 -2.27
N SER A 52 -4.59 8.10 -3.36
CA SER A 52 -5.24 9.34 -3.83
C SER A 52 -6.17 9.99 -2.81
N ASN A 53 -6.74 9.21 -1.90
CA ASN A 53 -7.63 9.73 -0.85
C ASN A 53 -6.95 9.90 0.50
N VAL A 54 -5.62 9.79 0.55
CA VAL A 54 -4.86 9.83 1.80
C VAL A 54 -3.92 11.03 1.78
N GLN A 55 -4.08 11.94 2.74
CA GLN A 55 -3.24 13.13 2.85
C GLN A 55 -2.10 12.95 3.84
N PHE A 56 -2.29 12.08 4.82
CA PHE A 56 -1.32 11.90 5.89
C PHE A 56 -1.46 10.49 6.47
N MET A 57 -0.38 9.99 7.07
CA MET A 57 -0.45 8.76 7.86
C MET A 57 0.55 8.83 9.00
N ASP A 58 0.27 8.11 10.07
CA ASP A 58 1.15 8.01 11.21
C ASP A 58 2.09 6.81 11.07
N SER A 59 2.86 6.54 12.12
CA SER A 59 3.82 5.43 12.10
C SER A 59 3.15 4.07 11.91
N ALA A 60 1.89 3.93 12.36
CA ALA A 60 1.16 2.67 12.16
C ALA A 60 0.85 2.45 10.68
N GLY A 61 0.49 3.51 9.95
CA GLY A 61 0.27 3.43 8.51
C GLY A 61 1.55 3.08 7.77
N ILE A 62 2.65 3.74 8.13
CA ILE A 62 3.96 3.42 7.55
C ILE A 62 4.31 1.96 7.81
N GLY A 63 4.11 1.50 9.04
CA GLY A 63 4.37 0.10 9.40
C GLY A 63 3.50 -0.88 8.62
N MET A 64 2.26 -0.52 8.36
CA MET A 64 1.35 -1.34 7.57
C MET A 64 1.89 -1.51 6.14
N VAL A 65 2.29 -0.42 5.50
CA VAL A 65 2.85 -0.47 4.15
C VAL A 65 4.15 -1.27 4.14
N LEU A 66 5.04 -0.98 5.08
CA LEU A 66 6.33 -1.67 5.16
C LEU A 66 6.18 -3.17 5.37
N GLY A 67 5.21 -3.59 6.19
CA GLY A 67 4.94 -5.01 6.41
C GLY A 67 4.48 -5.71 5.15
N ARG A 68 3.64 -5.05 4.36
CA ARG A 68 3.20 -5.60 3.05
C ARG A 68 4.37 -5.66 2.07
N TYR A 69 5.24 -4.66 2.10
CA TYR A 69 6.45 -4.68 1.28
C TYR A 69 7.31 -5.90 1.59
N LYS A 70 7.57 -6.14 2.88
CA LYS A 70 8.38 -7.29 3.29
C LYS A 70 7.73 -8.62 2.90
N MET A 71 6.42 -8.71 3.05
CA MET A 71 5.68 -9.91 2.64
C MET A 71 5.84 -10.17 1.15
N MET A 72 5.70 -9.13 0.33
CA MET A 72 5.85 -9.26 -1.11
C MET A 72 7.28 -9.66 -1.49
N LYS A 73 8.27 -9.13 -0.79
CA LYS A 73 9.66 -9.52 -1.02
C LYS A 73 9.85 -11.01 -0.76
N MET A 74 9.29 -11.53 0.31
CA MET A 74 9.37 -12.96 0.64
C MET A 74 8.70 -13.83 -0.41
N LEU A 75 7.65 -13.30 -1.06
CA LEU A 75 6.94 -14.00 -2.11
C LEU A 75 7.55 -13.80 -3.49
N GLY A 76 8.66 -13.06 -3.57
CA GLY A 76 9.34 -12.78 -4.84
C GLY A 76 8.66 -11.70 -5.67
N GLY A 77 7.83 -10.89 -5.05
CA GLY A 77 7.07 -9.84 -5.74
C GLY A 77 7.55 -8.44 -5.44
N LYS A 78 6.73 -7.46 -5.82
CA LYS A 78 7.03 -6.05 -5.67
C LYS A 78 5.84 -5.31 -5.06
N LEU A 79 6.13 -4.16 -4.46
CA LEU A 79 5.09 -3.24 -3.98
C LEU A 79 5.44 -1.84 -4.47
N GLU A 80 4.45 -1.15 -5.04
CA GLU A 80 4.59 0.22 -5.54
C GLU A 80 3.52 1.09 -4.91
N MET A 81 3.81 2.38 -4.77
CA MET A 81 2.89 3.37 -4.24
C MET A 81 2.59 4.40 -5.32
N VAL A 82 1.32 4.70 -5.55
CA VAL A 82 0.90 5.63 -6.59
C VAL A 82 -0.04 6.69 -6.01
N ASN A 83 -0.15 7.81 -6.73
CA ASN A 83 -1.03 8.92 -6.36
C ASN A 83 -0.74 9.46 -4.97
N VAL A 84 0.53 9.60 -4.65
CA VAL A 84 0.98 10.09 -3.36
C VAL A 84 1.02 11.62 -3.41
N SER A 85 0.28 12.28 -2.50
CA SER A 85 0.25 13.73 -2.42
C SER A 85 1.62 14.27 -1.97
N PRO A 86 1.91 15.55 -2.23
CA PRO A 86 3.18 16.14 -1.77
C PRO A 86 3.37 16.05 -0.26
N MET A 87 2.30 16.20 0.52
CA MET A 87 2.37 16.08 1.98
C MET A 87 2.69 14.65 2.39
N LEU A 88 2.00 13.68 1.80
CA LEU A 88 2.23 12.27 2.12
C LEU A 88 3.61 11.82 1.66
N ARG A 89 4.09 12.34 0.53
CA ARG A 89 5.45 12.05 0.06
C ARG A 89 6.49 12.44 1.10
N LYS A 90 6.33 13.60 1.73
CA LYS A 90 7.25 14.03 2.79
C LYS A 90 7.25 13.04 3.96
N VAL A 91 6.07 12.54 4.33
CA VAL A 91 5.96 11.55 5.40
C VAL A 91 6.73 10.28 5.03
N PHE A 92 6.54 9.80 3.80
CA PHE A 92 7.26 8.62 3.33
C PHE A 92 8.78 8.85 3.28
N GLU A 93 9.19 10.00 2.78
CA GLU A 93 10.63 10.32 2.70
C GLU A 93 11.26 10.40 4.09
N MET A 94 10.58 11.05 5.03
CA MET A 94 11.09 11.18 6.39
C MET A 94 11.17 9.82 7.11
N SER A 95 10.29 8.91 6.78
CA SER A 95 10.31 7.57 7.36
C SER A 95 11.40 6.67 6.76
N GLY A 96 11.94 7.05 5.62
CA GLY A 96 12.94 6.25 4.91
C GLY A 96 12.38 5.17 4.01
N ILE A 97 11.05 5.00 3.98
CA ILE A 97 10.44 3.92 3.18
C ILE A 97 10.70 4.07 1.68
N THR A 98 10.89 5.31 1.21
CA THR A 98 11.15 5.56 -0.21
C THR A 98 12.49 5.01 -0.67
N LYS A 99 13.39 4.67 0.24
CA LYS A 99 14.67 4.04 -0.10
C LYS A 99 14.51 2.61 -0.57
N ILE A 100 13.41 1.95 -0.21
CA ILE A 100 13.19 0.55 -0.52
C ILE A 100 11.91 0.30 -1.30
N CYS A 101 10.92 1.18 -1.14
CA CYS A 101 9.61 1.03 -1.77
C CYS A 101 9.36 2.25 -2.66
N PRO A 102 9.30 2.08 -3.98
CA PRO A 102 9.24 3.24 -4.87
C PRO A 102 7.86 3.90 -4.88
N ILE A 103 7.87 5.23 -5.01
CA ILE A 103 6.68 6.00 -5.35
C ILE A 103 6.71 6.18 -6.85
N ILE A 104 5.66 5.71 -7.51
CA ILE A 104 5.56 5.81 -8.98
C ILE A 104 4.76 7.07 -9.30
N GLU A 105 5.38 7.98 -10.02
CA GLU A 105 4.72 9.22 -10.43
C GLU A 105 3.78 8.96 -11.58
N ALA A 106 2.62 9.65 -11.55
CA ALA A 106 1.75 9.69 -12.70
C ALA A 106 2.40 10.61 -13.74
N SER A 107 2.60 10.10 -14.92
CA SER A 107 3.17 10.89 -16.01
C SER A 107 2.13 11.81 -16.64
#